data_f2aec39ed3177bab88a54081e34d759b
#
_entry.id   f2aec39ed3177bab88a54081e34d759b
#
_cell.length_a   1.000
_cell.length_b   1.000
_cell.length_c   1.000
_cell.angle_alpha   90.00
_cell.angle_beta   90.00
_cell.angle_gamma   90.00
#
_symmetry.space_group_name_H-M   'P 1'
#
loop_
_entity.id
_entity.type
_entity.pdbx_description
1 polymer ?
#
loop_
_entity_poly.entity_id
_entity_poly.type
_entity_poly.pdbx_seq_one_letter_code
_entity_poly.pdbx_strand_id
1 'polypeptide(L)'
;VQQAAAGEICSVTGLSKTYAGEGLGAQTEPVLPLLEPVLTYQIELPPDCDAHTMLRNLRQLEEEEPELSIVWEEASSEICAQVMGEVQMEILKNQIRERFGVPVSFGQGSIVYRETIAAPVEGVGHFEPLRHYAEVHLLLEPLERGMGLQFASAVSEDVLDRNWQRLVLTHLEEKRHKGVLCGAEITDMKITLVNGRAHIKHTEGGDFRQATYRALRQGLMRAQNVLLEPVYSFRLEIPQEQIGRAMTDIQRMNGTFEPPQTEGEFAILCGSAPVACMRGYQQEVTS
;
A
#
# COMPACT_ATOMS: atom_id res chain seq x y z
N VAL A 1 10.45 -0.83 34.13
CA VAL A 1 11.24 -2.01 34.58
C VAL A 1 12.66 -1.87 34.08
N GLN A 2 13.66 -2.19 34.88
CA GLN A 2 15.08 -2.09 34.45
C GLN A 2 15.56 -3.36 33.70
N GLN A 3 14.86 -4.45 33.85
CA GLN A 3 15.12 -5.73 33.18
C GLN A 3 13.80 -6.45 32.91
N ALA A 4 13.70 -7.11 31.77
CA ALA A 4 12.63 -8.02 31.42
C ALA A 4 13.23 -9.39 31.10
N ALA A 5 12.61 -10.48 31.57
CA ALA A 5 13.04 -11.83 31.27
C ALA A 5 12.50 -12.31 29.91
N ALA A 6 13.15 -13.34 29.35
CA ALA A 6 12.64 -13.97 28.12
C ALA A 6 11.22 -14.49 28.31
N GLY A 7 10.30 -14.14 27.40
CA GLY A 7 8.88 -14.46 27.43
C GLY A 7 7.99 -13.44 28.16
N GLU A 8 8.56 -12.38 28.75
CA GLU A 8 7.79 -11.29 29.35
C GLU A 8 7.41 -10.24 28.31
N ILE A 9 6.16 -9.78 28.33
CA ILE A 9 5.69 -8.64 27.56
C ILE A 9 5.99 -7.37 28.35
N CYS A 10 6.75 -6.45 27.77
CA CYS A 10 7.13 -5.20 28.40
C CYS A 10 7.03 -4.00 27.45
N SER A 11 6.89 -2.80 28.01
CA SER A 11 6.99 -1.56 27.26
C SER A 11 8.39 -0.97 27.40
N VAL A 12 8.98 -0.58 26.28
CA VAL A 12 10.31 0.08 26.22
C VAL A 12 10.13 1.50 25.72
N THR A 13 10.70 2.46 26.45
CA THR A 13 10.65 3.88 26.08
C THR A 13 12.02 4.36 25.58
N GLY A 14 12.04 5.44 24.79
CA GLY A 14 13.25 6.05 24.28
C GLY A 14 13.72 5.55 22.91
N LEU A 15 12.94 4.69 22.25
CA LEU A 15 13.19 4.24 20.89
C LEU A 15 12.44 5.18 19.93
N SER A 16 13.15 6.12 19.30
CA SER A 16 12.55 7.16 18.44
C SER A 16 12.48 6.82 16.95
N LYS A 17 13.00 5.66 16.54
CA LYS A 17 13.07 5.24 15.14
C LYS A 17 12.43 3.87 14.87
N THR A 18 11.83 3.27 15.88
CA THR A 18 11.16 1.97 15.76
C THR A 18 9.72 2.15 15.26
N TYR A 19 9.23 1.14 14.57
CA TYR A 19 7.84 1.06 14.09
C TYR A 19 7.20 -0.26 14.54
N ALA A 20 5.87 -0.34 14.46
CA ALA A 20 5.14 -1.54 14.81
C ALA A 20 5.50 -2.71 13.87
N GLY A 21 5.85 -3.87 14.46
CA GLY A 21 6.32 -5.05 13.71
C GLY A 21 7.84 -5.13 13.51
N GLU A 22 8.60 -4.09 13.88
CA GLU A 22 10.06 -4.14 13.79
C GLU A 22 10.66 -5.13 14.78
N GLY A 23 11.55 -6.01 14.29
CA GLY A 23 12.30 -6.92 15.14
C GLY A 23 13.44 -6.19 15.89
N LEU A 24 13.58 -6.45 17.19
CA LEU A 24 14.62 -5.85 18.02
C LEU A 24 15.63 -6.92 18.49
N GLY A 25 16.90 -6.56 18.47
CA GLY A 25 17.99 -7.41 18.96
C GLY A 25 18.33 -8.55 18.01
N ALA A 26 18.06 -9.79 18.40
CA ALA A 26 18.40 -10.97 17.61
C ALA A 26 17.42 -11.24 16.45
N GLN A 27 16.21 -10.69 16.51
CA GLN A 27 15.23 -10.76 15.45
C GLN A 27 15.45 -9.61 14.47
N THR A 28 15.85 -9.92 13.25
CA THR A 28 16.20 -8.92 12.22
C THR A 28 15.12 -8.72 11.18
N GLU A 29 14.21 -9.67 11.04
CA GLU A 29 13.13 -9.60 10.06
C GLU A 29 11.89 -8.93 10.67
N PRO A 30 11.32 -7.90 10.01
CA PRO A 30 10.08 -7.29 10.47
C PRO A 30 8.90 -8.25 10.29
N VAL A 31 7.95 -8.18 11.21
CA VAL A 31 6.64 -8.83 11.03
C VAL A 31 5.76 -7.86 10.27
N LEU A 32 5.53 -8.17 8.99
CA LEU A 32 4.64 -7.38 8.15
C LEU A 32 3.17 -7.64 8.51
N PRO A 33 2.28 -6.63 8.40
CA PRO A 33 0.85 -6.84 8.54
C PRO A 33 0.36 -7.92 7.57
N LEU A 34 -0.49 -8.80 8.05
CA LEU A 34 -1.06 -9.91 7.25
C LEU A 34 -2.08 -9.39 6.23
N LEU A 35 -2.68 -8.24 6.52
CA LEU A 35 -3.75 -7.64 5.74
C LEU A 35 -3.37 -6.21 5.37
N GLU A 36 -3.73 -5.79 4.16
CA GLU A 36 -3.59 -4.42 3.71
C GLU A 36 -4.93 -3.69 3.70
N PRO A 37 -4.95 -2.37 3.97
CA PRO A 37 -6.16 -1.58 3.84
C PRO A 37 -6.74 -1.64 2.43
N VAL A 38 -8.05 -1.86 2.33
CA VAL A 38 -8.77 -2.00 1.04
C VAL A 38 -9.81 -0.91 0.81
N LEU A 39 -10.13 -0.13 1.83
CA LEU A 39 -11.09 0.98 1.78
C LEU A 39 -10.38 2.29 2.09
N THR A 40 -10.73 3.32 1.35
CA THR A 40 -10.25 4.70 1.56
C THR A 40 -11.44 5.60 1.90
N TYR A 41 -11.30 6.41 2.95
CA TYR A 41 -12.28 7.40 3.37
C TYR A 41 -11.62 8.75 3.53
N GLN A 42 -12.26 9.79 3.00
CA GLN A 42 -11.89 11.16 3.29
C GLN A 42 -12.22 11.47 4.75
N ILE A 43 -11.28 12.09 5.46
CA ILE A 43 -11.50 12.62 6.81
C ILE A 43 -11.96 14.07 6.68
N GLU A 44 -13.23 14.32 7.01
CA GLU A 44 -13.81 15.66 7.01
C GLU A 44 -13.50 16.34 8.34
N LEU A 45 -12.70 17.39 8.27
CA LEU A 45 -12.30 18.19 9.43
C LEU A 45 -13.30 19.34 9.70
N PRO A 46 -13.50 19.71 10.97
CA PRO A 46 -14.26 20.94 11.29
C PRO A 46 -13.53 22.18 10.72
N PRO A 47 -14.26 23.27 10.41
CA PRO A 47 -13.70 24.46 9.76
C PRO A 47 -12.59 25.17 10.54
N ASP A 48 -12.53 25.00 11.85
CA ASP A 48 -11.56 25.57 12.77
C ASP A 48 -10.32 24.69 12.97
N CYS A 49 -10.27 23.51 12.33
CA CYS A 49 -9.16 22.57 12.44
C CYS A 49 -8.13 22.79 11.33
N ASP A 50 -6.87 22.99 11.72
CA ASP A 50 -5.75 23.07 10.78
C ASP A 50 -5.39 21.68 10.22
N ALA A 51 -5.55 21.50 8.90
CA ALA A 51 -5.32 20.23 8.22
C ALA A 51 -3.87 19.73 8.36
N HIS A 52 -2.87 20.63 8.34
CA HIS A 52 -1.47 20.21 8.46
C HIS A 52 -1.11 19.72 9.87
N THR A 53 -1.70 20.36 10.89
CA THR A 53 -1.55 19.91 12.28
C THR A 53 -2.25 18.57 12.47
N MET A 54 -3.47 18.43 11.94
CA MET A 54 -4.19 17.16 12.01
C MET A 54 -3.45 16.03 11.26
N LEU A 55 -2.88 16.31 10.08
CA LEU A 55 -2.09 15.33 9.34
C LEU A 55 -0.91 14.79 10.18
N ARG A 56 -0.21 15.65 10.91
CA ARG A 56 0.87 15.21 11.81
C ARG A 56 0.35 14.32 12.95
N ASN A 57 -0.80 14.68 13.51
CA ASN A 57 -1.43 13.91 14.57
C ASN A 57 -1.88 12.52 14.06
N LEU A 58 -2.46 12.45 12.87
CA LEU A 58 -2.88 11.21 12.24
C LEU A 58 -1.70 10.32 11.87
N ARG A 59 -0.56 10.91 11.46
CA ARG A 59 0.67 10.14 11.23
C ARG A 59 1.20 9.45 12.49
N GLN A 60 0.97 10.02 13.68
CA GLN A 60 1.30 9.35 14.94
C GLN A 60 0.42 8.13 15.18
N LEU A 61 -0.87 8.18 14.82
CA LEU A 61 -1.75 7.01 14.89
C LEU A 61 -1.34 5.92 13.90
N GLU A 62 -0.93 6.30 12.69
CA GLU A 62 -0.41 5.38 11.68
C GLU A 62 0.86 4.63 12.15
N GLU A 63 1.75 5.30 12.92
CA GLU A 63 2.93 4.64 13.51
C GLU A 63 2.56 3.57 14.55
N GLU A 64 1.42 3.74 15.23
CA GLU A 64 0.92 2.79 16.25
C GLU A 64 0.09 1.65 15.64
N GLU A 65 -0.56 1.89 14.50
CA GLU A 65 -1.48 0.95 13.82
C GLU A 65 -0.99 0.64 12.40
N PRO A 66 -0.26 -0.46 12.20
CA PRO A 66 0.32 -0.79 10.89
C PRO A 66 -0.72 -1.08 9.79
N GLU A 67 -1.97 -1.35 10.16
CA GLU A 67 -3.09 -1.57 9.24
C GLU A 67 -3.82 -0.27 8.85
N LEU A 68 -3.41 0.88 9.41
CA LEU A 68 -3.89 2.21 9.06
C LEU A 68 -2.91 2.88 8.12
N SER A 69 -3.38 3.45 7.02
CA SER A 69 -2.55 4.30 6.16
C SER A 69 -3.21 5.66 5.97
N ILE A 70 -2.46 6.73 6.24
CA ILE A 70 -2.90 8.11 6.10
C ILE A 70 -2.32 8.70 4.82
N VAL A 71 -3.17 9.12 3.92
CA VAL A 71 -2.80 9.69 2.61
C VAL A 71 -3.18 11.16 2.56
N TRP A 72 -2.23 12.01 2.20
CA TRP A 72 -2.48 13.40 1.84
C TRP A 72 -2.70 13.51 0.34
N GLU A 73 -3.88 13.96 -0.07
CA GLU A 73 -4.21 14.20 -1.48
C GLU A 73 -3.93 15.67 -1.80
N GLU A 74 -2.82 15.93 -2.51
CA GLU A 74 -2.37 17.29 -2.81
C GLU A 74 -3.35 18.06 -3.70
N ALA A 75 -4.04 17.37 -4.63
CA ALA A 75 -4.92 17.99 -5.60
C ALA A 75 -6.17 18.61 -4.95
N SER A 76 -6.72 17.92 -3.93
CA SER A 76 -7.91 18.39 -3.19
C SER A 76 -7.56 19.01 -1.83
N SER A 77 -6.31 18.90 -1.38
CA SER A 77 -5.86 19.29 -0.03
C SER A 77 -6.64 18.56 1.07
N GLU A 78 -6.89 17.28 0.87
CA GLU A 78 -7.69 16.44 1.75
C GLU A 78 -6.85 15.35 2.41
N ILE A 79 -7.26 14.96 3.61
CA ILE A 79 -6.68 13.82 4.30
C ILE A 79 -7.59 12.61 4.09
N CYS A 80 -7.01 11.52 3.63
CA CYS A 80 -7.70 10.25 3.48
C CYS A 80 -7.12 9.21 4.43
N ALA A 81 -7.97 8.39 5.05
CA ALA A 81 -7.58 7.22 5.81
C ALA A 81 -7.90 5.96 4.98
N GLN A 82 -6.90 5.10 4.82
CA GLN A 82 -7.08 3.77 4.27
C GLN A 82 -7.21 2.79 5.43
N VAL A 83 -8.28 2.01 5.44
CA VAL A 83 -8.70 1.13 6.53
C VAL A 83 -9.16 -0.22 6.00
N MET A 84 -9.22 -1.21 6.89
CA MET A 84 -9.69 -2.55 6.59
C MET A 84 -11.22 -2.63 6.48
N GLY A 85 -11.94 -1.79 7.24
CA GLY A 85 -13.40 -1.85 7.31
C GLY A 85 -14.01 -0.77 8.19
N GLU A 86 -15.35 -0.78 8.27
CA GLU A 86 -16.13 0.24 8.97
C GLU A 86 -15.88 0.28 10.49
N VAL A 87 -15.59 -0.86 11.11
CA VAL A 87 -15.28 -0.93 12.54
C VAL A 87 -14.01 -0.16 12.87
N GLN A 88 -12.96 -0.33 12.07
CA GLN A 88 -11.70 0.40 12.24
C GLN A 88 -11.92 1.92 12.06
N MET A 89 -12.79 2.32 11.16
CA MET A 89 -13.16 3.72 10.95
C MET A 89 -13.82 4.33 12.19
N GLU A 90 -14.74 3.60 12.88
CA GLU A 90 -15.35 4.07 14.13
C GLU A 90 -14.32 4.17 15.26
N ILE A 91 -13.41 3.21 15.36
CA ILE A 91 -12.31 3.24 16.33
C ILE A 91 -11.43 4.47 16.07
N LEU A 92 -11.02 4.70 14.83
CA LEU A 92 -10.21 5.86 14.43
C LEU A 92 -10.91 7.19 14.78
N LYS A 93 -12.21 7.29 14.52
CA LYS A 93 -13.01 8.46 14.88
C LYS A 93 -12.98 8.75 16.39
N ASN A 94 -13.12 7.72 17.21
CA ASN A 94 -13.07 7.84 18.66
C ASN A 94 -11.65 8.21 19.13
N GLN A 95 -10.62 7.61 18.60
CA GLN A 95 -9.22 7.93 18.93
C GLN A 95 -8.88 9.39 18.60
N ILE A 96 -9.28 9.89 17.42
CA ILE A 96 -9.08 11.30 17.03
C ILE A 96 -9.75 12.22 18.04
N ARG A 97 -10.99 11.93 18.42
CA ARG A 97 -11.72 12.75 19.39
C ARG A 97 -11.09 12.70 20.78
N GLU A 98 -10.67 11.53 21.26
CA GLU A 98 -10.11 11.35 22.60
C GLU A 98 -8.71 11.93 22.74
N ARG A 99 -7.84 11.74 21.74
CA ARG A 99 -6.45 12.20 21.80
C ARG A 99 -6.26 13.66 21.41
N PHE A 100 -7.00 14.11 20.39
CA PHE A 100 -6.80 15.44 19.81
C PHE A 100 -7.96 16.41 20.05
N GLY A 101 -9.06 15.95 20.65
CA GLY A 101 -10.23 16.78 20.96
C GLY A 101 -11.02 17.24 19.74
N VAL A 102 -10.77 16.69 18.55
CA VAL A 102 -11.37 17.12 17.29
C VAL A 102 -12.45 16.11 16.86
N PRO A 103 -13.72 16.53 16.74
CA PRO A 103 -14.76 15.68 16.16
C PRO A 103 -14.60 15.66 14.63
N VAL A 104 -14.40 14.47 14.06
CA VAL A 104 -14.32 14.30 12.61
C VAL A 104 -15.49 13.50 12.09
N SER A 105 -15.83 13.68 10.81
CA SER A 105 -16.69 12.79 10.04
C SER A 105 -15.89 12.14 8.89
N PHE A 106 -16.49 11.11 8.31
CA PHE A 106 -15.90 10.43 7.16
C PHE A 106 -16.82 10.59 5.96
N GLY A 107 -16.25 10.97 4.84
CA GLY A 107 -16.94 11.10 3.57
C GLY A 107 -17.29 9.73 2.96
N GLN A 108 -17.81 9.75 1.75
CA GLN A 108 -18.10 8.54 1.01
C GLN A 108 -16.81 7.76 0.74
N GLY A 109 -16.74 6.53 1.22
CA GLY A 109 -15.56 5.69 1.03
C GLY A 109 -15.45 5.15 -0.39
N SER A 110 -14.24 4.93 -0.84
CA SER A 110 -13.88 4.26 -2.08
C SER A 110 -12.97 3.07 -1.82
N ILE A 111 -12.76 2.23 -2.83
CA ILE A 111 -11.81 1.12 -2.73
C ILE A 111 -10.39 1.58 -3.05
N VAL A 112 -9.41 0.89 -2.48
CA VAL A 112 -7.99 1.13 -2.76
C VAL A 112 -7.60 0.29 -3.98
N TYR A 113 -7.37 0.95 -5.11
CA TYR A 113 -6.84 0.31 -6.30
C TYR A 113 -5.32 0.15 -6.23
N ARG A 114 -4.79 -0.78 -7.03
CA ARG A 114 -3.36 -0.92 -7.35
C ARG A 114 -3.19 -0.91 -8.86
N GLU A 115 -1.96 -0.61 -9.31
CA GLU A 115 -1.62 -0.67 -10.73
C GLU A 115 -0.44 -1.62 -10.95
N THR A 116 -0.46 -2.34 -12.07
CA THR A 116 0.67 -3.18 -12.52
C THR A 116 0.77 -3.15 -14.04
N ILE A 117 1.66 -3.94 -14.60
CA ILE A 117 1.87 -4.07 -16.05
C ILE A 117 1.61 -5.49 -16.52
N ALA A 118 1.20 -5.65 -17.77
CA ALA A 118 0.92 -6.96 -18.36
C ALA A 118 2.10 -7.56 -19.15
N ALA A 119 3.08 -6.74 -19.55
CA ALA A 119 4.22 -7.16 -20.35
C ALA A 119 5.48 -6.36 -19.97
N PRO A 120 6.68 -6.93 -20.17
CA PRO A 120 7.93 -6.23 -19.92
C PRO A 120 8.07 -4.96 -20.76
N VAL A 121 8.64 -3.92 -20.17
CA VAL A 121 8.91 -2.64 -20.83
C VAL A 121 10.16 -2.01 -20.28
N GLU A 122 10.94 -1.35 -21.14
CA GLU A 122 12.08 -0.55 -20.72
C GLU A 122 11.66 0.92 -20.61
N GLY A 123 12.02 1.53 -19.47
CA GLY A 123 11.87 2.95 -19.22
C GLY A 123 13.23 3.65 -19.13
N VAL A 124 13.37 4.79 -19.78
CA VAL A 124 14.61 5.57 -19.82
C VAL A 124 14.37 6.93 -19.19
N GLY A 125 15.23 7.28 -18.24
CA GLY A 125 15.24 8.57 -17.58
C GLY A 125 16.56 9.29 -17.82
N HIS A 126 16.47 10.50 -18.32
CA HIS A 126 17.61 11.37 -18.59
C HIS A 126 17.44 12.69 -17.83
N PHE A 127 18.48 13.11 -17.13
CA PHE A 127 18.50 14.37 -16.39
C PHE A 127 19.79 15.14 -16.72
N GLU A 128 19.68 16.22 -17.48
CA GLU A 128 20.79 17.01 -17.98
C GLU A 128 20.47 18.53 -17.97
N PRO A 129 20.11 19.13 -16.82
CA PRO A 129 20.14 20.57 -16.71
C PRO A 129 21.59 21.07 -16.56
N LEU A 130 21.84 22.37 -16.78
CA LEU A 130 23.18 22.97 -16.72
C LEU A 130 24.09 22.38 -15.64
N ARG A 131 25.21 21.76 -16.03
CA ARG A 131 26.23 21.13 -15.18
C ARG A 131 25.76 19.92 -14.38
N HIS A 132 24.67 19.27 -14.79
CA HIS A 132 24.18 18.02 -14.20
C HIS A 132 24.03 16.98 -15.29
N TYR A 133 24.25 15.71 -14.98
CA TYR A 133 24.05 14.63 -15.92
C TYR A 133 23.79 13.31 -15.18
N ALA A 134 22.69 12.67 -15.48
CA ALA A 134 22.44 11.27 -15.11
C ALA A 134 21.52 10.61 -16.14
N GLU A 135 21.80 9.35 -16.46
CA GLU A 135 20.96 8.50 -17.30
C GLU A 135 20.71 7.18 -16.60
N VAL A 136 19.46 6.72 -16.62
CA VAL A 136 18.99 5.49 -15.96
C VAL A 136 18.08 4.74 -16.91
N HIS A 137 18.32 3.46 -17.10
CA HIS A 137 17.47 2.54 -17.83
C HIS A 137 16.93 1.47 -16.89
N LEU A 138 15.62 1.37 -16.80
CA LEU A 138 14.91 0.41 -15.95
C LEU A 138 14.12 -0.56 -16.82
N LEU A 139 14.34 -1.85 -16.63
CA LEU A 139 13.46 -2.88 -17.16
C LEU A 139 12.39 -3.17 -16.10
N LEU A 140 11.13 -2.97 -16.48
CA LEU A 140 9.95 -3.28 -15.68
C LEU A 140 9.38 -4.60 -16.19
N GLU A 141 9.25 -5.59 -15.34
CA GLU A 141 8.74 -6.91 -15.65
C GLU A 141 7.57 -7.25 -14.74
N PRO A 142 6.44 -7.78 -15.26
CA PRO A 142 5.33 -8.21 -14.42
C PRO A 142 5.71 -9.40 -13.56
N LEU A 143 5.20 -9.45 -12.34
CA LEU A 143 5.28 -10.60 -11.43
C LEU A 143 3.88 -11.20 -11.21
N GLU A 144 3.85 -12.35 -10.53
CA GLU A 144 2.61 -12.96 -10.08
C GLU A 144 1.91 -12.07 -9.03
N ARG A 145 0.60 -12.22 -8.90
CA ARG A 145 -0.20 -11.44 -7.95
C ARG A 145 0.22 -11.68 -6.51
N GLY A 146 0.38 -10.59 -5.75
CA GLY A 146 0.80 -10.63 -4.36
C GLY A 146 2.32 -10.66 -4.14
N MET A 147 3.12 -10.60 -5.22
CA MET A 147 4.59 -10.58 -5.10
C MET A 147 5.16 -9.20 -4.78
N GLY A 148 4.34 -8.15 -4.84
CA GLY A 148 4.76 -6.79 -4.55
C GLY A 148 5.81 -6.24 -5.50
N LEU A 149 6.62 -5.30 -5.04
CA LEU A 149 7.71 -4.72 -5.82
C LEU A 149 9.04 -5.41 -5.47
N GLN A 150 9.81 -5.72 -6.50
CA GLN A 150 11.16 -6.23 -6.37
C GLN A 150 12.13 -5.35 -7.15
N PHE A 151 13.29 -5.07 -6.56
CA PHE A 151 14.31 -4.21 -7.16
C PHE A 151 15.62 -4.99 -7.35
N ALA A 152 16.26 -4.77 -8.48
CA ALA A 152 17.53 -5.41 -8.80
C ALA A 152 18.42 -4.52 -9.68
N SER A 153 19.71 -4.84 -9.74
CA SER A 153 20.64 -4.29 -10.72
C SER A 153 21.29 -5.42 -11.51
N ALA A 154 21.32 -5.28 -12.82
CA ALA A 154 22.01 -6.16 -13.78
C ALA A 154 23.16 -5.44 -14.50
N VAL A 155 23.53 -4.24 -14.07
CA VAL A 155 24.58 -3.42 -14.69
C VAL A 155 25.94 -3.83 -14.13
N SER A 156 26.96 -3.95 -15.01
CA SER A 156 28.34 -4.15 -14.57
C SER A 156 28.92 -2.88 -13.96
N GLU A 157 29.88 -3.03 -13.04
CA GLU A 157 30.58 -1.90 -12.41
C GLU A 157 31.43 -1.08 -13.42
N ASP A 158 31.80 -1.68 -14.54
CA ASP A 158 32.49 -0.99 -15.63
C ASP A 158 31.59 0.02 -16.38
N VAL A 159 30.28 -0.23 -16.39
CA VAL A 159 29.29 0.64 -17.06
C VAL A 159 28.83 1.73 -16.10
N LEU A 160 28.50 1.36 -14.87
CA LEU A 160 28.05 2.27 -13.83
C LEU A 160 28.60 1.85 -12.47
N ASP A 161 29.33 2.75 -11.79
CA ASP A 161 29.90 2.50 -10.49
C ASP A 161 28.85 1.99 -9.48
N ARG A 162 29.26 1.08 -8.61
CA ARG A 162 28.38 0.40 -7.63
C ARG A 162 27.65 1.37 -6.69
N ASN A 163 28.25 2.52 -6.37
CA ASN A 163 27.60 3.49 -5.50
C ASN A 163 26.41 4.15 -6.21
N TRP A 164 26.54 4.44 -7.50
CA TRP A 164 25.43 4.95 -8.31
C TRP A 164 24.32 3.91 -8.47
N GLN A 165 24.67 2.63 -8.69
CA GLN A 165 23.68 1.56 -8.74
C GLN A 165 22.88 1.45 -7.44
N ARG A 166 23.57 1.46 -6.28
CA ARG A 166 22.92 1.45 -4.97
C ARG A 166 22.00 2.66 -4.78
N LEU A 167 22.45 3.82 -5.22
CA LEU A 167 21.66 5.04 -5.11
C LEU A 167 20.37 4.97 -5.92
N VAL A 168 20.42 4.41 -7.14
CA VAL A 168 19.22 4.16 -7.95
C VAL A 168 18.25 3.23 -7.22
N LEU A 169 18.73 2.12 -6.65
CA LEU A 169 17.88 1.19 -5.89
C LEU A 169 17.27 1.88 -4.65
N THR A 170 18.07 2.66 -3.90
CA THR A 170 17.56 3.45 -2.78
C THR A 170 16.44 4.40 -3.21
N HIS A 171 16.56 5.06 -4.37
CA HIS A 171 15.52 5.94 -4.87
C HIS A 171 14.25 5.21 -5.33
N LEU A 172 14.36 3.95 -5.75
CA LEU A 172 13.20 3.11 -6.01
C LEU A 172 12.52 2.64 -4.73
N GLU A 173 13.27 2.44 -3.63
CA GLU A 173 12.75 1.96 -2.35
C GLU A 173 12.24 3.10 -1.43
N GLU A 174 12.72 4.34 -1.59
CA GLU A 174 12.49 5.45 -0.64
C GLU A 174 11.04 5.94 -0.60
N LYS A 175 10.21 5.59 -1.58
CA LYS A 175 8.80 6.01 -1.62
C LYS A 175 7.89 5.02 -2.32
N ARG A 176 6.60 5.14 -2.06
CA ARG A 176 5.55 4.45 -2.80
C ARG A 176 5.34 5.12 -4.15
N HIS A 177 5.59 4.38 -5.24
CA HIS A 177 5.45 4.90 -6.59
C HIS A 177 4.01 4.78 -7.08
N LYS A 178 3.53 5.83 -7.73
CA LYS A 178 2.18 5.88 -8.31
C LYS A 178 2.21 5.46 -9.78
N GLY A 179 1.19 4.70 -10.19
CA GLY A 179 0.93 4.33 -11.57
C GLY A 179 0.42 5.51 -12.41
N VAL A 180 0.02 5.22 -13.63
CA VAL A 180 -0.35 6.23 -14.63
C VAL A 180 -1.79 6.14 -15.10
N LEU A 181 -2.58 5.15 -14.64
CA LEU A 181 -3.99 5.02 -14.97
C LEU A 181 -4.87 5.92 -14.08
N CYS A 182 -4.82 5.72 -12.78
CA CYS A 182 -5.57 6.50 -11.80
C CYS A 182 -4.69 7.05 -10.67
N GLY A 183 -3.37 6.84 -10.73
CA GLY A 183 -2.43 7.24 -9.69
C GLY A 183 -2.42 6.33 -8.47
N ALA A 184 -2.98 5.14 -8.57
CA ALA A 184 -2.87 4.11 -7.55
C ALA A 184 -1.41 3.64 -7.41
N GLU A 185 -1.05 3.10 -6.26
CA GLU A 185 0.31 2.58 -6.06
C GLU A 185 0.56 1.37 -6.96
N ILE A 186 1.76 1.31 -7.53
CA ILE A 186 2.19 0.17 -8.35
C ILE A 186 2.53 -1.04 -7.48
N THR A 187 2.28 -2.24 -7.99
CA THR A 187 2.58 -3.51 -7.34
C THR A 187 2.88 -4.61 -8.36
N ASP A 188 3.33 -5.77 -7.88
CA ASP A 188 3.51 -6.99 -8.66
C ASP A 188 4.37 -6.79 -9.90
N MET A 189 5.51 -6.13 -9.72
CA MET A 189 6.50 -5.97 -10.76
C MET A 189 7.94 -5.98 -10.23
N LYS A 190 8.84 -6.49 -11.04
CA LYS A 190 10.27 -6.39 -10.83
C LYS A 190 10.82 -5.22 -11.64
N ILE A 191 11.57 -4.35 -10.99
CA ILE A 191 12.23 -3.21 -11.60
C ILE A 191 13.73 -3.43 -11.54
N THR A 192 14.34 -3.65 -12.69
CA THR A 192 15.77 -3.97 -12.80
C THR A 192 16.51 -2.81 -13.47
N LEU A 193 17.53 -2.28 -12.81
CA LEU A 193 18.47 -1.36 -13.44
C LEU A 193 19.30 -2.14 -14.47
N VAL A 194 19.13 -1.83 -15.75
CA VAL A 194 19.80 -2.55 -16.87
C VAL A 194 20.88 -1.73 -17.55
N ASN A 195 20.85 -0.41 -17.43
CA ASN A 195 21.91 0.47 -17.91
C ASN A 195 21.86 1.80 -17.16
N GLY A 196 22.96 2.55 -17.18
CA GLY A 196 23.04 3.87 -16.60
C GLY A 196 24.34 4.56 -16.96
N ARG A 197 24.32 5.89 -16.88
CA ARG A 197 25.51 6.69 -17.20
C ARG A 197 25.63 7.87 -16.24
N ALA A 198 26.85 8.05 -15.74
CA ALA A 198 27.29 9.20 -14.95
C ALA A 198 28.35 10.00 -15.71
N HIS A 199 28.49 11.26 -15.38
CA HIS A 199 29.57 12.11 -15.89
C HIS A 199 30.49 12.52 -14.73
N ILE A 200 31.79 12.27 -14.86
CA ILE A 200 32.79 12.42 -13.77
C ILE A 200 32.76 13.81 -13.09
N LYS A 201 32.43 14.89 -13.83
CA LYS A 201 32.43 16.26 -13.32
C LYS A 201 31.04 16.86 -13.09
N HIS A 202 29.97 16.18 -13.56
CA HIS A 202 28.63 16.77 -13.65
C HIS A 202 27.55 15.90 -13.05
N THR A 203 27.88 14.80 -12.39
CA THR A 203 26.90 13.95 -11.72
C THR A 203 26.94 14.13 -10.22
N GLU A 204 25.79 14.49 -9.65
CA GLU A 204 25.53 14.53 -8.23
C GLU A 204 24.46 13.51 -7.84
N GLY A 205 24.36 13.16 -6.54
CA GLY A 205 23.39 12.16 -6.08
C GLY A 205 21.93 12.49 -6.42
N GLY A 206 21.57 13.77 -6.35
CA GLY A 206 20.22 14.24 -6.70
C GLY A 206 19.84 14.06 -8.17
N ASP A 207 20.83 13.96 -9.08
CA ASP A 207 20.59 13.77 -10.51
C ASP A 207 20.07 12.37 -10.79
N PHE A 208 20.63 11.37 -10.12
CA PHE A 208 20.15 9.99 -10.20
C PHE A 208 18.74 9.83 -9.64
N ARG A 209 18.37 10.59 -8.60
CA ARG A 209 16.97 10.61 -8.12
C ARG A 209 16.02 11.05 -9.23
N GLN A 210 16.33 12.14 -9.91
CA GLN A 210 15.52 12.68 -10.99
C GLN A 210 15.48 11.72 -12.18
N ALA A 211 16.62 11.19 -12.60
CA ALA A 211 16.71 10.24 -13.71
C ALA A 211 15.94 8.94 -13.40
N THR A 212 16.06 8.40 -12.18
CA THR A 212 15.33 7.19 -11.75
C THR A 212 13.81 7.38 -11.82
N TYR A 213 13.30 8.48 -11.26
CA TYR A 213 11.86 8.74 -11.31
C TYR A 213 11.33 8.98 -12.71
N ARG A 214 12.12 9.63 -13.58
CA ARG A 214 11.78 9.81 -14.99
C ARG A 214 11.79 8.48 -15.74
N ALA A 215 12.78 7.60 -15.49
CA ALA A 215 12.85 6.26 -16.08
C ALA A 215 11.63 5.43 -15.73
N LEU A 216 11.28 5.37 -14.44
CA LEU A 216 10.11 4.63 -13.99
C LEU A 216 8.82 5.17 -14.62
N ARG A 217 8.61 6.48 -14.56
CA ARG A 217 7.41 7.09 -15.13
C ARG A 217 7.33 6.90 -16.65
N GLN A 218 8.43 7.05 -17.37
CA GLN A 218 8.47 6.85 -18.81
C GLN A 218 8.17 5.40 -19.18
N GLY A 219 8.73 4.43 -18.43
CA GLY A 219 8.41 3.01 -18.58
C GLY A 219 6.91 2.74 -18.38
N LEU A 220 6.32 3.22 -17.28
CA LEU A 220 4.90 3.06 -17.00
C LEU A 220 4.00 3.72 -18.07
N MET A 221 4.38 4.88 -18.60
CA MET A 221 3.63 5.55 -19.67
C MET A 221 3.62 4.76 -20.99
N ARG A 222 4.62 3.90 -21.23
CA ARG A 222 4.74 3.05 -22.42
C ARG A 222 4.20 1.65 -22.20
N ALA A 223 4.03 1.25 -20.94
CA ALA A 223 3.59 -0.09 -20.58
C ALA A 223 2.13 -0.35 -20.92
N GLN A 224 1.79 -1.60 -21.06
CA GLN A 224 0.41 -2.07 -21.00
C GLN A 224 0.00 -2.18 -19.52
N ASN A 225 -0.55 -1.09 -19.01
CA ASN A 225 -0.94 -1.00 -17.59
C ASN A 225 -2.24 -1.74 -17.31
N VAL A 226 -2.33 -2.31 -16.10
CA VAL A 226 -3.50 -3.06 -15.59
C VAL A 226 -3.90 -2.46 -14.24
N LEU A 227 -5.18 -2.13 -14.11
CA LEU A 227 -5.77 -1.72 -12.84
C LEU A 227 -6.19 -2.95 -12.05
N LEU A 228 -5.83 -3.01 -10.78
CA LEU A 228 -6.18 -4.08 -9.85
C LEU A 228 -7.15 -3.56 -8.80
N GLU A 229 -8.20 -4.34 -8.55
CA GLU A 229 -9.12 -4.12 -7.44
C GLU A 229 -8.89 -5.16 -6.33
N PRO A 230 -9.14 -4.80 -5.05
CA PRO A 230 -9.06 -5.74 -3.96
C PRO A 230 -10.25 -6.71 -3.96
N VAL A 231 -9.97 -7.95 -3.55
CA VAL A 231 -10.95 -9.03 -3.47
C VAL A 231 -10.94 -9.58 -2.05
N TYR A 232 -12.11 -9.69 -1.41
CA TYR A 232 -12.25 -10.40 -0.15
C TYR A 232 -12.29 -11.91 -0.36
N SER A 233 -11.56 -12.63 0.49
CA SER A 233 -11.86 -14.02 0.78
C SER A 233 -12.88 -14.05 1.93
N PHE A 234 -13.99 -14.74 1.77
CA PHE A 234 -15.04 -14.79 2.78
C PHE A 234 -15.36 -16.23 3.23
N ARG A 235 -15.83 -16.34 4.46
CA ARG A 235 -16.45 -17.53 5.03
C ARG A 235 -17.75 -17.10 5.68
N LEU A 236 -18.88 -17.52 5.08
CA LEU A 236 -20.22 -17.27 5.60
C LEU A 236 -20.72 -18.51 6.31
N GLU A 237 -21.20 -18.34 7.53
CA GLU A 237 -21.89 -19.36 8.30
C GLU A 237 -23.34 -18.92 8.51
N ILE A 238 -24.26 -19.59 7.84
CA ILE A 238 -25.66 -19.18 7.70
C ILE A 238 -26.58 -20.38 7.88
N PRO A 239 -27.85 -20.19 8.29
CA PRO A 239 -28.84 -21.26 8.31
C PRO A 239 -29.01 -21.90 6.93
N GLN A 240 -29.18 -23.22 6.87
CA GLN A 240 -29.29 -23.96 5.59
C GLN A 240 -30.39 -23.41 4.66
N GLU A 241 -31.46 -22.88 5.24
CA GLU A 241 -32.58 -22.30 4.48
C GLU A 241 -32.18 -21.07 3.67
N GLN A 242 -31.12 -20.35 4.11
CA GLN A 242 -30.67 -19.10 3.47
C GLN A 242 -29.56 -19.31 2.43
N ILE A 243 -29.04 -20.54 2.29
CA ILE A 243 -27.88 -20.79 1.42
C ILE A 243 -28.14 -20.42 -0.04
N GLY A 244 -29.33 -20.71 -0.54
CA GLY A 244 -29.71 -20.37 -1.93
C GLY A 244 -29.72 -18.87 -2.20
N ARG A 245 -30.17 -18.07 -1.21
CA ARG A 245 -30.13 -16.61 -1.26
C ARG A 245 -28.70 -16.12 -1.27
N ALA A 246 -27.87 -16.58 -0.31
CA ALA A 246 -26.48 -16.18 -0.20
C ALA A 246 -25.67 -16.48 -1.48
N MET A 247 -25.86 -17.69 -2.07
CA MET A 247 -25.23 -18.04 -3.34
C MET A 247 -25.64 -17.10 -4.47
N THR A 248 -26.91 -16.72 -4.54
CA THR A 248 -27.42 -15.78 -5.54
C THR A 248 -26.85 -14.37 -5.33
N ASP A 249 -26.76 -13.92 -4.08
CA ASP A 249 -26.21 -12.62 -3.73
C ASP A 249 -24.71 -12.55 -4.08
N ILE A 250 -23.93 -13.58 -3.75
CA ILE A 250 -22.50 -13.65 -4.12
C ILE A 250 -22.32 -13.64 -5.65
N GLN A 251 -23.13 -14.38 -6.40
CA GLN A 251 -23.08 -14.33 -7.87
C GLN A 251 -23.42 -12.94 -8.42
N ARG A 252 -24.42 -12.25 -7.86
CA ARG A 252 -24.77 -10.87 -8.22
C ARG A 252 -23.64 -9.89 -7.94
N MET A 253 -22.84 -10.15 -6.90
CA MET A 253 -21.65 -9.39 -6.54
C MET A 253 -20.41 -9.75 -7.37
N ASN A 254 -20.54 -10.54 -8.42
CA ASN A 254 -19.43 -11.06 -9.23
C ASN A 254 -18.43 -11.91 -8.42
N GLY A 255 -18.89 -12.50 -7.34
CA GLY A 255 -18.10 -13.39 -6.51
C GLY A 255 -18.10 -14.83 -7.01
N THR A 256 -17.17 -15.60 -6.51
CA THR A 256 -17.07 -17.06 -6.70
C THR A 256 -17.15 -17.74 -5.35
N PHE A 257 -17.65 -18.98 -5.33
CA PHE A 257 -17.73 -19.76 -4.10
C PHE A 257 -17.49 -21.24 -4.39
N GLU A 258 -17.02 -21.94 -3.35
CA GLU A 258 -16.88 -23.38 -3.33
C GLU A 258 -18.22 -24.04 -3.01
N PRO A 259 -18.40 -25.36 -3.31
CA PRO A 259 -19.58 -26.09 -2.90
C PRO A 259 -19.82 -25.93 -1.39
N PRO A 260 -21.06 -25.59 -0.98
CA PRO A 260 -21.35 -25.37 0.44
C PRO A 260 -21.16 -26.64 1.26
N GLN A 261 -20.64 -26.47 2.46
CA GLN A 261 -20.49 -27.53 3.46
C GLN A 261 -21.61 -27.37 4.50
N THR A 262 -22.25 -28.49 4.88
CA THR A 262 -23.32 -28.47 5.87
C THR A 262 -22.80 -28.99 7.21
N GLU A 263 -22.97 -28.21 8.26
CA GLU A 263 -22.65 -28.58 9.66
C GLU A 263 -23.89 -28.38 10.54
N GLY A 264 -24.62 -29.48 10.81
CA GLY A 264 -25.85 -29.41 11.62
C GLY A 264 -26.94 -28.59 10.94
N GLU A 265 -27.44 -27.53 11.58
CA GLU A 265 -28.46 -26.63 11.06
C GLU A 265 -27.86 -25.48 10.23
N PHE A 266 -26.54 -25.38 10.17
CA PHE A 266 -25.83 -24.33 9.44
C PHE A 266 -25.17 -24.86 8.18
N ALA A 267 -24.97 -23.96 7.24
CA ALA A 267 -24.19 -24.18 6.05
C ALA A 267 -23.03 -23.16 5.99
N ILE A 268 -21.87 -23.64 5.61
CA ILE A 268 -20.67 -22.85 5.43
C ILE A 268 -20.44 -22.64 3.94
N LEU A 269 -20.35 -21.37 3.53
CA LEU A 269 -20.06 -20.97 2.16
C LEU A 269 -18.74 -20.18 2.17
N CYS A 270 -17.71 -20.74 1.53
CA CYS A 270 -16.41 -20.09 1.35
C CYS A 270 -16.25 -19.62 -0.09
N GLY A 271 -15.57 -18.49 -0.28
CA GLY A 271 -15.37 -17.98 -1.61
C GLY A 271 -14.61 -16.65 -1.63
N SER A 272 -14.71 -15.97 -2.76
CA SER A 272 -14.12 -14.64 -2.96
C SER A 272 -15.05 -13.73 -3.73
N ALA A 273 -15.01 -12.42 -3.43
CA ALA A 273 -15.76 -11.42 -4.17
C ALA A 273 -15.09 -10.04 -4.09
N PRO A 274 -15.28 -9.18 -5.12
CA PRO A 274 -14.75 -7.82 -5.11
C PRO A 274 -15.22 -7.02 -3.90
N VAL A 275 -14.28 -6.32 -3.26
CA VAL A 275 -14.56 -5.47 -2.08
C VAL A 275 -15.64 -4.45 -2.38
N ALA A 276 -15.60 -3.85 -3.57
CA ALA A 276 -16.61 -2.87 -4.01
C ALA A 276 -18.04 -3.39 -3.94
N CYS A 277 -18.24 -4.67 -4.24
CA CYS A 277 -19.56 -5.28 -4.29
C CYS A 277 -20.02 -5.86 -2.94
N MET A 278 -19.08 -6.26 -2.08
CA MET A 278 -19.38 -6.85 -0.75
C MET A 278 -19.57 -5.81 0.36
N ARG A 279 -19.36 -4.55 0.07
CA ARG A 279 -19.47 -3.48 1.06
C ARG A 279 -20.90 -3.44 1.65
N GLY A 280 -20.98 -3.51 2.99
CA GLY A 280 -22.26 -3.54 3.69
C GLY A 280 -22.96 -4.91 3.72
N TYR A 281 -22.51 -5.91 2.96
CA TYR A 281 -23.18 -7.22 2.91
C TYR A 281 -23.19 -7.95 4.25
N GLN A 282 -22.17 -7.75 5.10
CA GLN A 282 -22.17 -8.29 6.45
C GLN A 282 -23.38 -7.83 7.27
N GLN A 283 -23.78 -6.57 7.13
CA GLN A 283 -24.95 -6.03 7.83
C GLN A 283 -26.26 -6.60 7.28
N GLU A 284 -26.34 -6.84 5.97
CA GLU A 284 -27.53 -7.46 5.34
C GLU A 284 -27.73 -8.92 5.76
N VAL A 285 -26.64 -9.66 5.98
CA VAL A 285 -26.71 -11.10 6.37
C VAL A 285 -27.04 -11.25 7.85
N THR A 286 -26.68 -10.27 8.70
CA THR A 286 -26.91 -10.31 10.16
C THR A 286 -28.23 -9.64 10.57
N SER A 287 -28.93 -8.97 9.69
CA SER A 287 -30.23 -8.32 9.91
C SER A 287 -31.38 -9.26 9.48
#